data_daf0e9e0b92f47e37ae4d07618434ef7
#
_entry.id   daf0e9e0b92f47e37ae4d07618434ef7
#
_cell.length_a   1.000
_cell.length_b   1.000
_cell.length_c   1.000
_cell.angle_alpha   90.00
_cell.angle_beta   90.00
_cell.angle_gamma   90.00
#
_symmetry.space_group_name_H-M   'P 1'
#
loop_
_entity.id
_entity.type
_entity.pdbx_description
1 polymer ?
#
loop_
_entity_poly.entity_id
_entity_poly.type
_entity_poly.pdbx_seq_one_letter_code
_entity_poly.pdbx_strand_id
1 'polypeptide(L)'
;PIGDPDLMRMRKAISPENYLPLNDFFGLHPALKFYAQLMARGHASAVHATAFPYTKRSHFEGQNVIEGGGLSPFSEKTGWLGRSLDLAGVAGRSLSLDMPLILRGHHDNDNFYPASIRGSGRPSSKLLEKIAMGHDIEAAQVFTKVARKSEENIQVPRDPASLAQYAGQAMAKANGPLASVIRVDDFDTHANQVYQDNTDEGRLARQLGVVDEVIAGYRRGLGDAWDDTIILTLTEFGRTVAANGTWGTDHGYASVGLLAGGTLVANGVVADWPGLSKKDQFDQRDLMATIDYRSVCAACVEKTLGLEHDVIASQVFRQPDLPRVFDHLFA
;
A
#
# COMPACT_ATOMS: atom_id res chain seq x y z
N PRO A 1 18.72 -6.74 -2.33
CA PRO A 1 20.07 -6.73 -1.71
C PRO A 1 21.05 -7.54 -2.56
N ILE A 2 21.38 -7.02 -3.75
CA ILE A 2 22.30 -7.67 -4.71
C ILE A 2 23.73 -7.79 -4.17
N GLY A 3 24.09 -6.95 -3.20
CA GLY A 3 25.37 -7.00 -2.50
C GLY A 3 25.47 -8.03 -1.38
N ASP A 4 24.35 -8.66 -0.99
CA ASP A 4 24.38 -9.72 0.04
C ASP A 4 24.91 -11.02 -0.59
N PRO A 5 26.00 -11.62 -0.05
CA PRO A 5 26.65 -12.79 -0.65
C PRO A 5 25.75 -14.04 -0.66
N ASP A 6 24.73 -14.09 0.20
CA ASP A 6 23.82 -15.23 0.30
C ASP A 6 22.62 -15.13 -0.65
N LEU A 7 22.35 -13.97 -1.25
CA LEU A 7 21.21 -13.78 -2.14
C LEU A 7 21.23 -14.78 -3.31
N MET A 8 22.32 -14.77 -4.08
CA MET A 8 22.43 -15.63 -5.24
C MET A 8 22.54 -17.11 -4.88
N ARG A 9 23.07 -17.44 -3.71
CA ARG A 9 23.09 -18.82 -3.22
C ARG A 9 21.66 -19.36 -2.98
N MET A 10 20.74 -18.51 -2.53
CA MET A 10 19.39 -18.92 -2.14
C MET A 10 18.34 -18.66 -3.21
N ARG A 11 18.56 -17.68 -4.10
CA ARG A 11 17.55 -17.20 -5.06
C ARG A 11 17.99 -17.20 -6.50
N LYS A 12 19.16 -17.77 -6.87
CA LYS A 12 19.66 -17.77 -8.25
C LYS A 12 18.59 -18.18 -9.27
N ALA A 13 17.78 -19.18 -8.95
CA ALA A 13 16.75 -19.70 -9.85
C ALA A 13 15.59 -18.72 -10.13
N ILE A 14 15.43 -17.68 -9.30
CA ILE A 14 14.31 -16.73 -9.40
C ILE A 14 14.77 -15.26 -9.33
N SER A 15 16.06 -15.00 -9.25
CA SER A 15 16.60 -13.65 -9.25
C SER A 15 16.63 -13.09 -10.66
N PRO A 16 16.18 -11.84 -10.89
CA PRO A 16 16.35 -11.17 -12.17
C PRO A 16 17.83 -11.11 -12.61
N GLU A 17 18.07 -11.15 -13.90
CA GLU A 17 19.41 -10.98 -14.47
C GLU A 17 19.75 -9.50 -14.66
N ASN A 18 18.76 -8.68 -15.01
CA ASN A 18 18.92 -7.27 -15.36
C ASN A 18 18.37 -6.33 -14.27
N TYR A 19 19.00 -6.32 -13.10
CA TYR A 19 18.64 -5.37 -12.06
C TYR A 19 18.80 -3.92 -12.50
N LEU A 20 17.92 -3.04 -12.03
CA LEU A 20 18.10 -1.60 -12.07
C LEU A 20 18.91 -1.20 -10.82
N PRO A 21 20.20 -0.85 -10.93
CA PRO A 21 21.05 -0.61 -9.75
C PRO A 21 20.60 0.66 -9.03
N LEU A 22 20.52 0.60 -7.70
CA LEU A 22 20.26 1.75 -6.83
C LEU A 22 21.54 2.23 -6.16
N ASN A 23 22.36 1.30 -5.73
CA ASN A 23 23.68 1.51 -5.16
C ASN A 23 24.49 0.20 -5.24
N ASP A 24 25.65 0.13 -4.60
CA ASP A 24 26.51 -1.07 -4.61
C ASP A 24 25.88 -2.29 -3.90
N PHE A 25 24.82 -2.08 -3.10
CA PHE A 25 24.21 -3.13 -2.31
C PHE A 25 22.78 -3.47 -2.74
N PHE A 26 21.99 -2.51 -3.21
CA PHE A 26 20.58 -2.71 -3.58
C PHE A 26 20.36 -2.49 -5.07
N GLY A 27 19.46 -3.30 -5.65
CA GLY A 27 18.92 -3.13 -6.98
C GLY A 27 17.41 -3.33 -7.01
N LEU A 28 16.74 -2.70 -7.96
CA LEU A 28 15.31 -2.89 -8.21
C LEU A 28 15.09 -3.98 -9.26
N HIS A 29 13.93 -4.61 -9.17
CA HIS A 29 13.43 -5.47 -10.23
C HIS A 29 13.23 -4.68 -11.53
N PRO A 30 13.60 -5.21 -12.73
CA PRO A 30 13.53 -4.47 -14.00
C PRO A 30 12.13 -4.03 -14.41
N ALA A 31 11.08 -4.59 -13.84
CA ALA A 31 9.69 -4.17 -14.06
C ALA A 31 9.34 -2.80 -13.41
N LEU A 32 10.11 -2.32 -12.43
CA LEU A 32 9.86 -1.05 -11.71
C LEU A 32 10.55 0.13 -12.39
N LYS A 33 10.28 0.36 -13.67
CA LYS A 33 10.97 1.34 -14.52
C LYS A 33 10.65 2.78 -14.14
N PHE A 34 9.38 3.09 -13.95
CA PHE A 34 8.94 4.44 -13.58
C PHE A 34 9.36 4.76 -12.15
N TYR A 35 9.24 3.80 -11.25
CA TYR A 35 9.70 3.95 -9.87
C TYR A 35 11.21 4.23 -9.79
N ALA A 36 12.03 3.54 -10.60
CA ALA A 36 13.46 3.83 -10.71
C ALA A 36 13.75 5.27 -11.17
N GLN A 37 12.95 5.79 -12.12
CA GLN A 37 13.07 7.19 -12.55
C GLN A 37 12.70 8.17 -11.44
N LEU A 38 11.70 7.84 -10.61
CA LEU A 38 11.35 8.65 -9.44
C LEU A 38 12.47 8.64 -8.40
N MET A 39 13.07 7.47 -8.12
CA MET A 39 14.22 7.36 -7.21
C MET A 39 15.40 8.21 -7.70
N ALA A 40 15.73 8.17 -9.00
CA ALA A 40 16.79 8.98 -9.59
C ALA A 40 16.53 10.50 -9.49
N ARG A 41 15.29 10.91 -9.28
CA ARG A 41 14.87 12.31 -9.10
C ARG A 41 14.68 12.71 -7.63
N GLY A 42 14.90 11.78 -6.68
CA GLY A 42 14.65 12.02 -5.26
C GLY A 42 13.15 11.99 -4.87
N HIS A 43 12.27 11.46 -5.73
CA HIS A 43 10.82 11.37 -5.51
C HIS A 43 10.35 9.95 -5.14
N ALA A 44 11.25 9.04 -4.85
CA ALA A 44 10.93 7.72 -4.34
C ALA A 44 12.03 7.19 -3.42
N SER A 45 11.65 6.35 -2.47
CA SER A 45 12.52 5.65 -1.54
C SER A 45 11.93 4.31 -1.16
N ALA A 46 12.75 3.33 -0.81
CA ALA A 46 12.30 2.05 -0.29
C ALA A 46 12.75 1.88 1.16
N VAL A 47 11.87 1.37 2.03
CA VAL A 47 12.23 0.99 3.39
C VAL A 47 12.25 -0.53 3.47
N HIS A 48 13.42 -1.12 3.63
CA HIS A 48 13.62 -2.56 3.57
C HIS A 48 13.67 -3.21 4.96
N ALA A 49 13.48 -4.52 5.00
CA ALA A 49 13.42 -5.33 6.23
C ALA A 49 12.31 -4.86 7.20
N THR A 50 11.16 -4.49 6.65
CA THR A 50 9.99 -4.03 7.42
C THR A 50 8.98 -5.15 7.63
N ALA A 51 8.28 -5.13 8.76
CA ALA A 51 7.10 -5.96 8.99
C ALA A 51 6.12 -5.28 9.96
N PHE A 52 4.84 -5.61 9.85
CA PHE A 52 3.90 -5.48 10.96
C PHE A 52 4.16 -6.60 11.98
N PRO A 53 3.74 -6.46 13.24
CA PRO A 53 4.02 -7.44 14.31
C PRO A 53 3.17 -8.71 14.17
N TYR A 54 3.25 -9.38 13.02
CA TYR A 54 2.49 -10.58 12.70
C TYR A 54 3.38 -11.62 12.00
N THR A 55 3.53 -12.80 12.60
CA THR A 55 4.49 -13.83 12.17
C THR A 55 3.86 -15.14 11.71
N LYS A 56 2.51 -15.26 11.73
CA LYS A 56 1.82 -16.54 11.43
C LYS A 56 1.61 -16.80 9.93
N ARG A 57 1.91 -15.83 9.05
CA ARG A 57 1.91 -15.99 7.58
C ARG A 57 0.56 -16.39 6.98
N SER A 58 -0.56 -15.99 7.60
CA SER A 58 -1.92 -16.16 7.07
C SER A 58 -2.36 -14.85 6.40
N HIS A 59 -2.72 -14.88 5.14
CA HIS A 59 -3.22 -13.69 4.42
C HIS A 59 -4.37 -13.02 5.16
N PHE A 60 -5.36 -13.80 5.57
CA PHE A 60 -6.55 -13.26 6.19
C PHE A 60 -6.27 -12.55 7.52
N GLU A 61 -5.44 -13.15 8.37
CA GLU A 61 -5.04 -12.53 9.64
C GLU A 61 -4.06 -11.38 9.41
N GLY A 62 -3.07 -11.56 8.51
CA GLY A 62 -2.07 -10.55 8.20
C GLY A 62 -2.69 -9.28 7.60
N GLN A 63 -3.62 -9.41 6.65
CA GLN A 63 -4.38 -8.28 6.11
C GLN A 63 -5.15 -7.54 7.20
N ASN A 64 -5.77 -8.26 8.13
CA ASN A 64 -6.46 -7.63 9.25
C ASN A 64 -5.50 -6.82 10.13
N VAL A 65 -4.30 -7.34 10.41
CA VAL A 65 -3.28 -6.62 11.20
C VAL A 65 -2.78 -5.37 10.47
N ILE A 66 -2.42 -5.47 9.19
CA ILE A 66 -1.90 -4.30 8.45
C ILE A 66 -2.95 -3.22 8.24
N GLU A 67 -4.21 -3.59 8.07
CA GLU A 67 -5.30 -2.62 7.91
C GLU A 67 -5.76 -2.04 9.25
N GLY A 68 -5.81 -2.87 10.30
CA GLY A 68 -6.16 -2.45 11.65
C GLY A 68 -5.05 -1.64 12.34
N GLY A 69 -3.78 -1.93 12.05
CA GLY A 69 -2.62 -1.32 12.70
C GLY A 69 -2.36 -1.85 14.11
N GLY A 70 -3.08 -2.89 14.54
CA GLY A 70 -2.96 -3.49 15.87
C GLY A 70 -1.79 -4.50 15.98
N LEU A 71 -1.68 -5.10 17.18
CA LEU A 71 -0.64 -6.09 17.48
C LEU A 71 -1.07 -7.53 17.16
N SER A 72 -2.36 -7.78 17.01
CA SER A 72 -2.89 -9.11 16.76
C SER A 72 -4.11 -9.06 15.85
N PRO A 73 -4.40 -10.15 15.12
CA PRO A 73 -5.57 -10.21 14.26
C PRO A 73 -6.87 -9.94 15.03
N PHE A 74 -7.75 -9.18 14.41
CA PHE A 74 -9.08 -8.82 14.90
C PHE A 74 -9.13 -8.04 16.22
N SER A 75 -8.00 -7.54 16.72
CA SER A 75 -7.94 -6.66 17.89
C SER A 75 -8.57 -5.30 17.62
N GLU A 76 -8.49 -4.82 16.38
CA GLU A 76 -9.02 -3.53 15.97
C GLU A 76 -10.26 -3.69 15.07
N LYS A 77 -11.32 -2.92 15.37
CA LYS A 77 -12.55 -2.87 14.57
C LYS A 77 -12.52 -1.75 13.52
N THR A 78 -11.58 -0.84 13.65
CA THR A 78 -11.36 0.33 12.78
C THR A 78 -9.96 0.29 12.20
N GLY A 79 -9.77 0.90 11.03
CA GLY A 79 -8.47 0.97 10.37
C GLY A 79 -7.58 2.10 10.90
N TRP A 80 -6.26 1.92 10.86
CA TRP A 80 -5.34 2.95 11.31
C TRP A 80 -5.44 4.24 10.46
N LEU A 81 -5.63 4.12 9.14
CA LEU A 81 -5.80 5.28 8.27
C LEU A 81 -7.14 5.97 8.53
N GLY A 82 -8.23 5.22 8.74
CA GLY A 82 -9.52 5.77 9.12
C GLY A 82 -9.44 6.57 10.42
N ARG A 83 -8.74 6.07 11.44
CA ARG A 83 -8.49 6.80 12.71
C ARG A 83 -7.65 8.06 12.50
N SER A 84 -6.63 7.99 11.62
CA SER A 84 -5.80 9.16 11.29
C SER A 84 -6.60 10.26 10.63
N LEU A 85 -7.46 9.91 9.66
CA LEU A 85 -8.32 10.85 8.94
C LEU A 85 -9.37 11.46 9.87
N ASP A 86 -9.93 10.69 10.80
CA ASP A 86 -10.86 11.16 11.81
C ASP A 86 -10.22 12.21 12.74
N LEU A 87 -9.01 11.93 13.26
CA LEU A 87 -8.25 12.86 14.08
C LEU A 87 -7.89 14.15 13.33
N ALA A 88 -7.62 14.06 12.03
CA ALA A 88 -7.31 15.21 11.18
C ALA A 88 -8.56 15.95 10.66
N GLY A 89 -9.76 15.40 10.82
CA GLY A 89 -11.02 15.97 10.33
C GLY A 89 -11.13 15.99 8.79
N VAL A 90 -10.54 15.01 8.09
CA VAL A 90 -10.46 14.94 6.63
C VAL A 90 -10.95 13.61 6.08
N ALA A 91 -11.45 13.59 4.85
CA ALA A 91 -12.04 12.41 4.22
C ALA A 91 -11.03 11.60 3.40
N GLY A 92 -11.29 10.29 3.30
CA GLY A 92 -10.58 9.36 2.45
C GLY A 92 -11.50 8.64 1.46
N ARG A 93 -10.91 7.96 0.48
CA ARG A 93 -11.64 7.20 -0.54
C ARG A 93 -10.99 5.84 -0.80
N SER A 94 -11.79 4.79 -0.78
CA SER A 94 -11.40 3.49 -1.30
C SER A 94 -11.77 3.36 -2.78
N LEU A 95 -10.90 2.70 -3.54
CA LEU A 95 -11.14 2.31 -4.92
C LEU A 95 -11.49 0.82 -5.02
N SER A 96 -12.30 0.33 -4.11
CA SER A 96 -12.73 -1.07 -4.01
C SER A 96 -14.24 -1.19 -3.93
N LEU A 97 -14.75 -2.43 -4.12
CA LEU A 97 -16.18 -2.72 -4.06
C LEU A 97 -16.74 -2.45 -2.65
N ASP A 98 -16.03 -2.88 -1.63
CA ASP A 98 -16.39 -2.70 -0.23
C ASP A 98 -15.42 -1.75 0.47
N MET A 99 -15.88 -1.09 1.53
CA MET A 99 -15.02 -0.28 2.39
C MET A 99 -14.00 -1.17 3.11
N PRO A 100 -12.68 -1.09 2.78
CA PRO A 100 -11.66 -1.89 3.44
C PRO A 100 -11.51 -1.48 4.90
N LEU A 101 -11.02 -2.41 5.73
CA LEU A 101 -10.83 -2.14 7.15
C LEU A 101 -9.94 -0.92 7.39
N ILE A 102 -8.90 -0.74 6.59
CA ILE A 102 -7.93 0.36 6.74
C ILE A 102 -8.59 1.76 6.80
N LEU A 103 -9.73 1.96 6.13
CA LEU A 103 -10.49 3.23 6.12
C LEU A 103 -11.71 3.23 7.06
N ARG A 104 -12.05 2.11 7.69
CA ARG A 104 -13.19 2.07 8.62
C ARG A 104 -12.90 2.89 9.88
N GLY A 105 -13.97 3.46 10.46
CA GLY A 105 -13.93 4.23 11.70
C GLY A 105 -14.04 5.74 11.50
N HIS A 106 -14.07 6.22 10.27
CA HIS A 106 -14.35 7.61 9.94
C HIS A 106 -15.57 7.69 9.00
N HIS A 107 -16.59 8.46 9.37
CA HIS A 107 -17.89 8.50 8.70
C HIS A 107 -17.87 9.23 7.33
N ASP A 108 -16.91 10.13 7.10
CA ASP A 108 -16.77 10.85 5.84
C ASP A 108 -15.97 10.08 4.77
N ASN A 109 -15.49 8.88 5.09
CA ASN A 109 -14.86 8.03 4.10
C ASN A 109 -15.90 7.45 3.15
N ASP A 110 -15.59 7.44 1.85
CA ASP A 110 -16.41 6.80 0.84
C ASP A 110 -15.64 5.71 0.08
N ASN A 111 -16.37 4.83 -0.60
CA ASN A 111 -15.79 3.92 -1.57
C ASN A 111 -16.32 4.25 -2.95
N PHE A 112 -15.43 4.23 -3.91
CA PHE A 112 -15.72 4.43 -5.30
C PHE A 112 -15.26 3.23 -6.12
N TYR A 113 -16.21 2.57 -6.76
CA TYR A 113 -15.92 1.46 -7.65
C TYR A 113 -16.76 1.58 -8.93
N PRO A 114 -16.18 1.32 -10.13
CA PRO A 114 -16.94 1.45 -11.37
C PRO A 114 -18.13 0.49 -11.39
N ALA A 115 -19.31 1.03 -11.64
CA ALA A 115 -20.61 0.32 -11.59
C ALA A 115 -20.77 -0.84 -12.58
N SER A 116 -19.78 -1.16 -13.36
CA SER A 116 -19.88 -2.09 -14.49
C SER A 116 -19.43 -3.51 -14.16
N ILE A 117 -19.31 -3.88 -12.88
CA ILE A 117 -19.05 -5.26 -12.50
C ILE A 117 -20.37 -6.00 -12.38
N ARG A 118 -20.56 -6.89 -13.37
CA ARG A 118 -21.55 -7.99 -13.45
C ARG A 118 -22.70 -7.90 -12.45
N GLY A 119 -23.83 -7.33 -12.88
CA GLY A 119 -25.12 -7.68 -12.32
C GLY A 119 -25.51 -7.11 -10.96
N SER A 120 -24.66 -6.39 -10.26
CA SER A 120 -25.08 -5.57 -9.14
C SER A 120 -25.63 -4.26 -9.71
N GLY A 121 -26.91 -4.26 -10.08
CA GLY A 121 -27.58 -3.03 -10.43
C GLY A 121 -27.43 -2.05 -9.29
N ARG A 122 -26.82 -0.88 -9.54
CA ARG A 122 -26.94 0.23 -8.59
C ARG A 122 -28.41 0.43 -8.29
N PRO A 123 -28.83 0.63 -7.05
CA PRO A 123 -30.19 1.05 -6.78
C PRO A 123 -30.50 2.27 -7.64
N SER A 124 -31.64 2.27 -8.32
CA SER A 124 -32.02 3.46 -9.10
C SER A 124 -32.13 4.66 -8.17
N SER A 125 -31.84 5.89 -8.66
CA SER A 125 -32.04 7.12 -7.91
C SER A 125 -33.43 7.17 -7.25
N LYS A 126 -34.45 6.74 -7.99
CA LYS A 126 -35.84 6.62 -7.50
C LYS A 126 -36.02 5.64 -6.33
N LEU A 127 -35.24 4.55 -6.28
CA LEU A 127 -35.23 3.63 -5.14
C LEU A 127 -34.52 4.25 -3.93
N LEU A 128 -33.38 4.90 -4.16
CA LEU A 128 -32.64 5.59 -3.11
C LEU A 128 -33.45 6.75 -2.51
N GLU A 129 -34.17 7.52 -3.30
CA GLU A 129 -35.10 8.56 -2.84
C GLU A 129 -36.23 7.96 -1.97
N LYS A 130 -36.81 6.85 -2.39
CA LYS A 130 -37.85 6.16 -1.59
C LYS A 130 -37.29 5.63 -0.26
N ILE A 131 -36.07 5.11 -0.24
CA ILE A 131 -35.41 4.68 0.98
C ILE A 131 -35.16 5.91 1.89
N ALA A 132 -34.67 7.02 1.31
CA ALA A 132 -34.44 8.25 2.05
C ALA A 132 -35.70 8.80 2.74
N MET A 133 -36.88 8.68 2.09
CA MET A 133 -38.17 9.09 2.69
C MET A 133 -38.59 8.29 3.92
N GLY A 134 -38.05 7.08 4.11
CA GLY A 134 -38.35 6.21 5.25
C GLY A 134 -37.39 6.32 6.42
N HIS A 135 -36.37 7.17 6.33
CA HIS A 135 -35.31 7.32 7.33
C HIS A 135 -35.32 8.72 7.98
N ASP A 136 -34.53 8.85 9.06
CA ASP A 136 -34.29 10.13 9.70
C ASP A 136 -33.54 11.12 8.75
N ILE A 137 -33.47 12.39 9.17
CA ILE A 137 -32.94 13.48 8.31
C ILE A 137 -31.48 13.22 7.93
N GLU A 138 -30.68 12.66 8.82
CA GLU A 138 -29.25 12.42 8.59
C GLU A 138 -29.05 11.29 7.57
N ALA A 139 -29.70 10.15 7.76
CA ALA A 139 -29.68 9.06 6.80
C ALA A 139 -30.29 9.46 5.44
N ALA A 140 -31.37 10.25 5.43
CA ALA A 140 -31.96 10.76 4.20
C ALA A 140 -31.00 11.65 3.40
N GLN A 141 -30.16 12.48 4.06
CA GLN A 141 -29.12 13.28 3.40
C GLN A 141 -28.06 12.42 2.74
N VAL A 142 -27.63 11.32 3.39
CA VAL A 142 -26.66 10.36 2.83
C VAL A 142 -27.23 9.71 1.57
N PHE A 143 -28.48 9.20 1.64
CA PHE A 143 -29.12 8.58 0.48
C PHE A 143 -29.34 9.56 -0.69
N THR A 144 -29.68 10.81 -0.40
CA THR A 144 -29.81 11.86 -1.42
C THR A 144 -28.47 12.17 -2.10
N LYS A 145 -27.38 12.25 -1.30
CA LYS A 145 -26.02 12.46 -1.82
C LYS A 145 -25.59 11.30 -2.72
N VAL A 146 -25.89 10.06 -2.32
CA VAL A 146 -25.61 8.85 -3.12
C VAL A 146 -26.44 8.83 -4.40
N ALA A 147 -27.73 9.17 -4.33
CA ALA A 147 -28.61 9.25 -5.51
C ALA A 147 -28.08 10.24 -6.56
N ARG A 148 -27.70 11.43 -6.15
CA ARG A 148 -27.10 12.44 -7.06
C ARG A 148 -25.80 11.94 -7.70
N LYS A 149 -24.90 11.33 -6.93
CA LYS A 149 -23.66 10.73 -7.48
C LYS A 149 -23.93 9.57 -8.43
N SER A 150 -25.05 8.84 -8.27
CA SER A 150 -25.40 7.72 -9.15
C SER A 150 -25.89 8.15 -10.52
N GLU A 151 -26.36 9.39 -10.68
CA GLU A 151 -26.78 9.99 -11.97
C GLU A 151 -25.61 10.47 -12.81
N GLU A 152 -24.45 10.73 -12.19
CA GLU A 152 -23.23 11.04 -12.92
C GLU A 152 -22.76 9.77 -13.66
N ASN A 153 -22.93 9.75 -14.97
CA ASN A 153 -22.52 8.63 -15.83
C ASN A 153 -20.99 8.66 -16.05
N ILE A 154 -20.25 8.56 -14.95
CA ILE A 154 -18.79 8.58 -14.98
C ILE A 154 -18.31 7.22 -15.45
N GLN A 155 -17.78 7.16 -16.66
CA GLN A 155 -17.04 6.00 -17.15
C GLN A 155 -15.68 5.97 -16.43
N VAL A 156 -15.59 5.16 -15.37
CA VAL A 156 -14.32 4.94 -14.67
C VAL A 156 -13.59 3.78 -15.31
N PRO A 157 -12.32 3.98 -15.64
CA PRO A 157 -11.48 2.91 -16.16
C PRO A 157 -11.41 1.73 -15.19
N ARG A 158 -11.20 0.52 -15.72
CA ARG A 158 -11.18 -0.71 -14.92
C ARG A 158 -9.78 -1.16 -14.54
N ASP A 159 -8.79 -0.71 -15.30
CA ASP A 159 -7.41 -1.07 -15.03
C ASP A 159 -6.86 -0.26 -13.84
N PRO A 160 -5.96 -0.84 -13.02
CA PRO A 160 -5.47 -0.21 -11.82
C PRO A 160 -4.77 1.14 -12.06
N ALA A 161 -4.05 1.30 -13.16
CA ALA A 161 -3.32 2.53 -13.48
C ALA A 161 -4.27 3.70 -13.78
N SER A 162 -5.32 3.44 -14.55
CA SER A 162 -6.34 4.44 -14.88
C SER A 162 -7.21 4.78 -13.66
N LEU A 163 -7.50 3.80 -12.80
CA LEU A 163 -8.14 4.04 -11.49
C LEU A 163 -7.29 4.96 -10.61
N ALA A 164 -5.99 4.70 -10.55
CA ALA A 164 -5.04 5.53 -9.80
C ALA A 164 -4.98 6.96 -10.36
N GLN A 165 -4.98 7.12 -11.68
CA GLN A 165 -5.03 8.45 -12.30
C GLN A 165 -6.32 9.19 -11.95
N TYR A 166 -7.47 8.52 -12.03
CA TYR A 166 -8.76 9.09 -11.63
C TYR A 166 -8.78 9.49 -10.15
N ALA A 167 -8.24 8.64 -9.27
CA ALA A 167 -8.12 8.94 -7.85
C ALA A 167 -7.24 10.18 -7.61
N GLY A 168 -6.08 10.25 -8.26
CA GLY A 168 -5.19 11.41 -8.19
C GLY A 168 -5.86 12.70 -8.65
N GLN A 169 -6.63 12.66 -9.75
CA GLN A 169 -7.42 13.80 -10.22
C GLN A 169 -8.50 14.23 -9.21
N ALA A 170 -9.09 13.29 -8.49
CA ALA A 170 -10.07 13.60 -7.46
C ALA A 170 -9.40 14.22 -6.22
N MET A 171 -8.23 13.69 -5.82
CA MET A 171 -7.44 14.20 -4.69
C MET A 171 -6.89 15.61 -4.95
N ALA A 172 -6.50 15.93 -6.17
CA ALA A 172 -5.98 17.24 -6.57
C ALA A 172 -7.02 18.37 -6.52
N LYS A 173 -8.32 18.07 -6.35
CA LYS A 173 -9.36 19.08 -6.21
C LYS A 173 -9.37 19.67 -4.80
N ALA A 174 -9.70 20.97 -4.68
CA ALA A 174 -9.72 21.69 -3.40
C ALA A 174 -10.56 21.02 -2.29
N ASN A 175 -11.64 20.30 -2.65
CA ASN A 175 -12.49 19.56 -1.70
C ASN A 175 -12.44 18.04 -1.99
N GLY A 176 -11.34 17.56 -2.54
CA GLY A 176 -11.13 16.14 -2.81
C GLY A 176 -10.77 15.35 -1.55
N PRO A 177 -10.84 14.01 -1.63
CA PRO A 177 -10.35 13.18 -0.52
C PRO A 177 -8.84 13.37 -0.36
N LEU A 178 -8.35 13.45 0.88
CA LEU A 178 -6.91 13.58 1.16
C LEU A 178 -6.18 12.24 1.19
N ALA A 179 -6.89 11.12 1.28
CA ALA A 179 -6.31 9.80 1.16
C ALA A 179 -7.08 8.94 0.15
N SER A 180 -6.39 8.06 -0.54
CA SER A 180 -7.02 7.01 -1.35
C SER A 180 -6.32 5.67 -1.15
N VAL A 181 -7.10 4.59 -1.22
CA VAL A 181 -6.60 3.23 -1.08
C VAL A 181 -6.98 2.42 -2.31
N ILE A 182 -5.99 1.79 -2.93
CA ILE A 182 -6.15 0.86 -4.05
C ILE A 182 -5.48 -0.47 -3.69
N ARG A 183 -6.11 -1.58 -4.08
CA ARG A 183 -5.56 -2.91 -3.88
C ARG A 183 -5.01 -3.45 -5.20
N VAL A 184 -3.83 -4.04 -5.14
CA VAL A 184 -3.20 -4.79 -6.24
C VAL A 184 -2.99 -6.22 -5.76
N ASP A 185 -3.62 -7.18 -6.44
CA ASP A 185 -3.62 -8.60 -6.06
C ASP A 185 -2.53 -9.41 -6.78
N ASP A 186 -2.54 -10.73 -6.60
CA ASP A 186 -1.75 -11.74 -7.31
C ASP A 186 -0.22 -11.76 -7.03
N PHE A 187 0.20 -11.30 -5.84
CA PHE A 187 1.58 -11.43 -5.37
C PHE A 187 1.90 -12.76 -4.69
N ASP A 188 0.91 -13.63 -4.49
CA ASP A 188 1.10 -14.94 -3.85
C ASP A 188 1.63 -15.97 -4.85
N THR A 189 2.92 -15.84 -5.18
CA THR A 189 3.61 -16.58 -6.23
C THR A 189 4.33 -17.82 -5.71
N HIS A 190 3.59 -18.82 -5.23
CA HIS A 190 4.15 -20.10 -4.78
C HIS A 190 4.78 -20.91 -5.90
N ALA A 191 4.32 -20.72 -7.14
CA ALA A 191 4.87 -21.39 -8.32
C ALA A 191 4.94 -20.42 -9.50
N ASN A 192 5.91 -20.65 -10.39
CA ASN A 192 6.09 -19.88 -11.61
C ASN A 192 6.13 -18.36 -11.37
N GLN A 193 6.81 -17.95 -10.28
CA GLN A 193 7.05 -16.55 -9.96
C GLN A 193 7.79 -15.86 -11.10
N VAL A 194 8.72 -16.59 -11.70
CA VAL A 194 9.48 -16.21 -12.89
C VAL A 194 9.32 -17.27 -14.00
N TYR A 195 9.66 -16.91 -15.23
CA TYR A 195 9.85 -17.91 -16.29
C TYR A 195 11.24 -18.54 -16.19
N GLN A 196 11.34 -19.84 -16.46
CA GLN A 196 12.60 -20.59 -16.29
C GLN A 196 13.72 -20.16 -17.24
N ASP A 197 13.34 -19.71 -18.41
CA ASP A 197 14.22 -19.23 -19.50
C ASP A 197 14.45 -17.71 -19.45
N ASN A 198 13.70 -16.98 -18.62
CA ASN A 198 13.84 -15.55 -18.45
C ASN A 198 13.37 -15.11 -17.05
N THR A 199 14.29 -15.00 -16.12
CA THR A 199 13.96 -14.63 -14.72
C THR A 199 13.58 -13.15 -14.53
N ASP A 200 13.76 -12.30 -15.53
CA ASP A 200 13.26 -10.92 -15.51
C ASP A 200 11.76 -10.85 -15.76
N GLU A 201 11.15 -11.93 -16.26
CA GLU A 201 9.74 -12.03 -16.59
C GLU A 201 9.02 -13.08 -15.75
N GLY A 202 7.70 -13.04 -15.72
CA GLY A 202 6.85 -13.98 -14.99
C GLY A 202 5.72 -13.32 -14.26
N ARG A 203 5.11 -14.04 -13.30
CA ARG A 203 3.97 -13.52 -12.52
C ARG A 203 4.38 -12.31 -11.67
N LEU A 204 5.52 -12.39 -10.98
CA LEU A 204 6.00 -11.30 -10.15
C LEU A 204 6.31 -10.05 -10.97
N ALA A 205 7.01 -10.20 -12.10
CA ALA A 205 7.34 -9.10 -12.99
C ALA A 205 6.08 -8.35 -13.47
N ARG A 206 5.03 -9.09 -13.84
CA ARG A 206 3.75 -8.49 -14.25
C ARG A 206 3.11 -7.70 -13.13
N GLN A 207 3.07 -8.24 -11.91
CA GLN A 207 2.44 -7.55 -10.77
C GLN A 207 3.25 -6.32 -10.32
N LEU A 208 4.57 -6.39 -10.35
CA LEU A 208 5.42 -5.22 -10.11
C LEU A 208 5.23 -4.16 -11.21
N GLY A 209 5.03 -4.57 -12.47
CA GLY A 209 4.65 -3.67 -13.55
C GLY A 209 3.32 -2.97 -13.29
N VAL A 210 2.31 -3.66 -12.75
CA VAL A 210 1.04 -3.04 -12.35
C VAL A 210 1.26 -2.00 -11.24
N VAL A 211 2.09 -2.31 -10.23
CA VAL A 211 2.44 -1.32 -9.19
C VAL A 211 3.13 -0.10 -9.78
N ASP A 212 4.08 -0.31 -10.68
CA ASP A 212 4.80 0.77 -11.38
C ASP A 212 3.83 1.69 -12.16
N GLU A 213 2.88 1.09 -12.88
CA GLU A 213 1.84 1.79 -13.63
C GLU A 213 0.84 2.52 -12.71
N VAL A 214 0.48 1.94 -11.55
CA VAL A 214 -0.37 2.59 -10.54
C VAL A 214 0.31 3.84 -10.00
N ILE A 215 1.60 3.77 -9.64
CA ILE A 215 2.37 4.93 -9.17
C ILE A 215 2.43 6.00 -10.28
N ALA A 216 2.68 5.60 -11.53
CA ALA A 216 2.66 6.49 -12.67
C ALA A 216 1.26 7.11 -12.92
N GLY A 217 0.20 6.36 -12.71
CA GLY A 217 -1.19 6.82 -12.76
C GLY A 217 -1.47 7.93 -11.74
N TYR A 218 -1.12 7.70 -10.47
CA TYR A 218 -1.22 8.72 -9.43
C TYR A 218 -0.42 9.97 -9.78
N ARG A 219 0.84 9.83 -10.20
CA ARG A 219 1.67 10.98 -10.61
C ARG A 219 1.01 11.83 -11.69
N ARG A 220 0.41 11.19 -12.70
CA ARG A 220 -0.33 11.89 -13.77
C ARG A 220 -1.60 12.56 -13.26
N GLY A 221 -2.33 11.88 -12.37
CA GLY A 221 -3.60 12.38 -11.85
C GLY A 221 -3.46 13.54 -10.87
N LEU A 222 -2.45 13.50 -10.01
CA LEU A 222 -2.19 14.50 -8.98
C LEU A 222 -1.68 15.83 -9.54
N GLY A 223 -0.93 15.80 -10.65
CA GLY A 223 -0.33 17.04 -11.18
C GLY A 223 0.58 17.70 -10.14
N ASP A 224 0.29 18.98 -9.81
CA ASP A 224 1.07 19.76 -8.83
C ASP A 224 0.85 19.28 -7.39
N ALA A 225 -0.30 18.65 -7.07
CA ALA A 225 -0.54 18.05 -5.75
C ALA A 225 0.41 16.87 -5.43
N TRP A 226 1.19 16.40 -6.40
CA TRP A 226 2.25 15.42 -6.19
C TRP A 226 3.29 15.87 -5.16
N ASP A 227 3.60 17.15 -5.13
CA ASP A 227 4.63 17.70 -4.25
C ASP A 227 4.25 17.62 -2.77
N ASP A 228 2.94 17.50 -2.47
CA ASP A 228 2.39 17.32 -1.12
C ASP A 228 1.88 15.89 -0.87
N THR A 229 2.19 14.95 -1.75
CA THR A 229 1.64 13.59 -1.70
C THR A 229 2.70 12.56 -1.31
N ILE A 230 2.26 11.53 -0.59
CA ILE A 230 3.01 10.29 -0.35
C ILE A 230 2.17 9.11 -0.84
N ILE A 231 2.75 8.27 -1.68
CA ILE A 231 2.27 6.92 -1.96
C ILE A 231 3.07 5.96 -1.10
N LEU A 232 2.39 5.07 -0.37
CA LEU A 232 3.00 4.03 0.45
C LEU A 232 2.41 2.68 0.06
N THR A 233 3.25 1.70 -0.27
CA THR A 233 2.80 0.31 -0.48
C THR A 233 2.84 -0.47 0.83
N LEU A 234 1.82 -1.29 1.07
CA LEU A 234 1.71 -2.18 2.22
C LEU A 234 1.55 -3.61 1.74
N THR A 235 2.14 -4.55 2.47
CA THR A 235 1.92 -5.99 2.27
C THR A 235 1.85 -6.68 3.63
N GLU A 236 1.02 -7.71 3.75
CA GLU A 236 0.73 -8.40 5.01
C GLU A 236 1.91 -9.19 5.58
N PHE A 237 2.82 -9.63 4.70
CA PHE A 237 4.09 -10.27 5.05
C PHE A 237 5.00 -10.35 3.82
N GLY A 238 6.26 -10.74 4.02
CA GLY A 238 7.22 -11.00 2.96
C GLY A 238 7.16 -12.43 2.41
N ARG A 239 8.21 -12.80 1.70
CA ARG A 239 8.38 -14.14 1.13
C ARG A 239 9.64 -14.79 1.72
N THR A 240 9.72 -16.14 1.68
CA THR A 240 10.90 -16.88 2.12
C THR A 240 12.19 -16.36 1.50
N VAL A 241 13.30 -16.39 2.25
CA VAL A 241 14.62 -16.02 1.72
C VAL A 241 15.01 -16.95 0.56
N ALA A 242 14.83 -18.25 0.70
CA ALA A 242 15.13 -19.22 -0.34
C ALA A 242 13.97 -19.35 -1.35
N ALA A 243 14.32 -19.61 -2.61
CA ALA A 243 13.38 -20.12 -3.60
C ALA A 243 12.89 -21.52 -3.21
N ASN A 244 11.64 -21.84 -3.54
CA ASN A 244 11.09 -23.18 -3.40
C ASN A 244 11.34 -24.04 -4.67
N GLY A 245 10.89 -25.28 -4.67
CA GLY A 245 11.11 -26.24 -5.78
C GLY A 245 10.27 -25.98 -7.03
N THR A 246 9.43 -24.95 -7.06
CA THR A 246 8.48 -24.64 -8.15
C THR A 246 8.70 -23.27 -8.78
N TRP A 247 9.93 -22.75 -8.74
CA TRP A 247 10.30 -21.39 -9.20
C TRP A 247 9.44 -20.29 -8.59
N GLY A 248 9.21 -20.42 -7.30
CA GLY A 248 8.45 -19.47 -6.50
C GLY A 248 9.05 -19.27 -5.12
N THR A 249 8.25 -18.70 -4.23
CA THR A 249 8.56 -18.51 -2.82
C THR A 249 7.34 -18.80 -1.98
N ASP A 250 7.54 -19.20 -0.73
CA ASP A 250 6.44 -19.36 0.20
C ASP A 250 6.28 -18.12 1.08
N HIS A 251 5.22 -18.06 1.90
CA HIS A 251 4.99 -16.95 2.83
C HIS A 251 6.16 -16.81 3.79
N GLY A 252 6.62 -15.59 3.97
CA GLY A 252 7.71 -15.23 4.86
C GLY A 252 7.31 -14.21 5.92
N TYR A 253 8.28 -13.45 6.43
CA TYR A 253 8.02 -12.45 7.47
C TYR A 253 8.28 -11.02 6.97
N ALA A 254 9.52 -10.53 7.02
CA ALA A 254 9.81 -9.17 6.60
C ALA A 254 9.75 -8.96 5.08
N SER A 255 9.44 -7.74 4.70
CA SER A 255 9.27 -7.30 3.32
C SER A 255 9.93 -5.94 3.08
N VAL A 256 9.47 -5.21 2.06
CA VAL A 256 9.89 -3.86 1.70
C VAL A 256 8.65 -2.99 1.50
N GLY A 257 8.71 -1.76 1.99
CA GLY A 257 7.76 -0.71 1.65
C GLY A 257 8.33 0.20 0.57
N LEU A 258 7.55 0.46 -0.47
CA LEU A 258 7.89 1.43 -1.50
C LEU A 258 7.18 2.73 -1.20
N LEU A 259 7.94 3.84 -1.18
CA LEU A 259 7.41 5.19 -1.02
C LEU A 259 7.64 5.98 -2.29
N ALA A 260 6.66 6.77 -2.71
CA ALA A 260 6.81 7.73 -3.81
C ALA A 260 6.01 9.00 -3.52
N GLY A 261 6.55 10.15 -3.92
CA GLY A 261 5.90 11.46 -3.72
C GLY A 261 6.91 12.60 -3.68
N GLY A 262 6.45 13.81 -3.83
CA GLY A 262 7.31 14.98 -3.84
C GLY A 262 7.80 15.43 -2.45
N THR A 263 7.15 14.94 -1.38
CA THR A 263 7.53 15.30 0.00
C THR A 263 8.73 14.52 0.54
N LEU A 264 9.18 13.47 -0.17
CA LEU A 264 10.30 12.65 0.28
C LEU A 264 11.61 13.42 0.22
N VAL A 265 12.42 13.29 1.24
CA VAL A 265 13.83 13.74 1.23
C VAL A 265 14.78 12.54 1.25
N ALA A 266 14.32 11.39 1.74
CA ALA A 266 15.07 10.15 1.65
C ALA A 266 15.25 9.75 0.19
N ASN A 267 16.49 9.41 -0.16
CA ASN A 267 16.82 8.95 -1.51
C ASN A 267 17.47 7.56 -1.41
N GLY A 268 16.96 6.63 -2.22
CA GLY A 268 17.49 5.27 -2.26
C GLY A 268 16.77 4.31 -1.31
N VAL A 269 17.54 3.48 -0.59
CA VAL A 269 17.00 2.46 0.31
C VAL A 269 17.36 2.77 1.75
N VAL A 270 16.34 2.92 2.58
CA VAL A 270 16.47 2.99 4.05
C VAL A 270 16.37 1.56 4.59
N ALA A 271 17.41 1.06 5.22
CA ALA A 271 17.43 -0.29 5.77
C ALA A 271 18.42 -0.38 6.95
N ASP A 272 18.02 -1.08 7.99
CA ASP A 272 18.92 -1.73 8.93
C ASP A 272 19.00 -3.19 8.48
N TRP A 273 20.00 -3.49 7.61
CA TRP A 273 20.04 -4.76 6.90
C TRP A 273 20.53 -5.91 7.79
N PRO A 274 19.70 -6.93 8.07
CA PRO A 274 20.06 -7.99 9.01
C PRO A 274 20.99 -9.08 8.42
N GLY A 275 21.08 -9.17 7.08
CA GLY A 275 21.74 -10.25 6.37
C GLY A 275 20.79 -11.39 6.00
N LEU A 276 21.28 -12.28 5.11
CA LEU A 276 20.55 -13.46 4.63
C LEU A 276 21.17 -14.78 5.10
N SER A 277 22.20 -14.76 5.97
CA SER A 277 22.76 -15.99 6.48
C SER A 277 21.75 -16.68 7.42
N LYS A 278 21.84 -18.02 7.55
CA LYS A 278 20.87 -18.80 8.36
C LYS A 278 20.69 -18.28 9.80
N LYS A 279 21.73 -17.77 10.41
CA LYS A 279 21.71 -17.25 11.79
C LYS A 279 21.00 -15.90 11.89
N ASP A 280 20.96 -15.14 10.78
CA ASP A 280 20.38 -13.80 10.69
C ASP A 280 18.91 -13.83 10.23
N GLN A 281 18.42 -15.01 9.83
CA GLN A 281 17.05 -15.21 9.38
C GLN A 281 16.07 -15.42 10.55
N PHE A 282 14.89 -14.86 10.44
CA PHE A 282 13.76 -15.22 11.31
C PHE A 282 13.33 -16.66 11.04
N ASP A 283 13.22 -17.46 12.09
CA ASP A 283 12.95 -18.92 12.04
C ASP A 283 13.93 -19.68 11.12
N GLN A 284 15.16 -19.18 10.92
CA GLN A 284 16.15 -19.71 9.97
C GLN A 284 15.64 -19.88 8.54
N ARG A 285 14.67 -19.07 8.14
CA ARG A 285 13.90 -19.21 6.88
C ARG A 285 13.55 -17.90 6.21
N ASP A 286 13.13 -16.91 6.96
CA ASP A 286 12.57 -15.67 6.44
C ASP A 286 13.51 -14.49 6.72
N LEU A 287 13.36 -13.42 5.97
CA LEU A 287 14.03 -12.16 6.28
C LEU A 287 13.62 -11.69 7.67
N MET A 288 14.59 -11.35 8.52
CA MET A 288 14.33 -10.73 9.82
C MET A 288 13.81 -9.30 9.61
N ALA A 289 12.78 -8.91 10.35
CA ALA A 289 12.34 -7.53 10.39
C ALA A 289 13.20 -6.74 11.40
N THR A 290 13.71 -5.62 10.95
CA THR A 290 14.48 -4.66 11.77
C THR A 290 13.73 -3.35 11.96
N ILE A 291 12.73 -3.07 11.12
CA ILE A 291 11.91 -1.86 11.15
C ILE A 291 10.43 -2.25 11.32
N ASP A 292 9.80 -1.73 12.36
CA ASP A 292 8.34 -1.84 12.51
C ASP A 292 7.66 -0.97 11.45
N TYR A 293 6.89 -1.61 10.56
CA TYR A 293 6.28 -0.90 9.45
C TYR A 293 5.26 0.15 9.89
N ARG A 294 4.67 0.02 11.09
CA ARG A 294 3.78 1.04 11.66
C ARG A 294 4.51 2.36 11.88
N SER A 295 5.82 2.33 12.18
CA SER A 295 6.66 3.52 12.29
C SER A 295 6.76 4.28 10.97
N VAL A 296 6.85 3.56 9.85
CA VAL A 296 6.85 4.16 8.51
C VAL A 296 5.49 4.77 8.18
N CYS A 297 4.40 4.03 8.50
CA CYS A 297 3.04 4.55 8.34
C CYS A 297 2.81 5.80 9.20
N ALA A 298 3.30 5.80 10.45
CA ALA A 298 3.20 6.94 11.36
C ALA A 298 3.93 8.17 10.81
N ALA A 299 5.14 7.99 10.28
CA ALA A 299 5.91 9.07 9.65
C ALA A 299 5.17 9.67 8.43
N CYS A 300 4.53 8.84 7.60
CA CYS A 300 3.71 9.31 6.50
C CYS A 300 2.50 10.13 6.98
N VAL A 301 1.80 9.66 8.01
CA VAL A 301 0.65 10.37 8.63
C VAL A 301 1.10 11.69 9.25
N GLU A 302 2.19 11.69 10.02
CA GLU A 302 2.78 12.89 10.61
C GLU A 302 3.07 13.94 9.53
N LYS A 303 3.72 13.54 8.42
CA LYS A 303 4.07 14.44 7.32
C LYS A 303 2.86 14.98 6.57
N THR A 304 1.86 14.14 6.27
CA THR A 304 0.75 14.52 5.37
C THR A 304 -0.45 15.09 6.10
N LEU A 305 -0.70 14.68 7.34
CA LEU A 305 -1.87 15.13 8.12
C LEU A 305 -1.51 16.09 9.26
N GLY A 306 -0.22 16.32 9.52
CA GLY A 306 0.26 17.24 10.55
C GLY A 306 -0.08 16.78 11.98
N LEU A 307 -0.32 15.49 12.20
CA LEU A 307 -0.57 14.93 13.51
C LEU A 307 0.75 14.67 14.24
N GLU A 308 0.81 14.99 15.53
CA GLU A 308 1.98 14.73 16.36
C GLU A 308 2.24 13.21 16.50
N HIS A 309 3.51 12.79 16.49
CA HIS A 309 3.88 11.38 16.57
C HIS A 309 3.28 10.65 17.78
N ASP A 310 3.29 11.27 18.96
CA ASP A 310 2.75 10.67 20.20
C ASP A 310 1.23 10.43 20.10
N VAL A 311 0.51 11.32 19.40
CA VAL A 311 -0.92 11.14 19.10
C VAL A 311 -1.12 9.97 18.15
N ILE A 312 -0.33 9.89 17.09
CA ILE A 312 -0.38 8.79 16.12
C ILE A 312 -0.05 7.47 16.82
N ALA A 313 1.05 7.39 17.55
CA ALA A 313 1.48 6.21 18.27
C ALA A 313 0.40 5.70 19.24
N SER A 314 -0.14 6.58 20.09
CA SER A 314 -1.10 6.22 21.14
C SER A 314 -2.53 6.02 20.62
N GLN A 315 -3.03 6.90 19.74
CA GLN A 315 -4.43 6.88 19.32
C GLN A 315 -4.68 6.16 18.00
N VAL A 316 -3.71 6.16 17.08
CA VAL A 316 -3.83 5.47 15.79
C VAL A 316 -3.36 4.03 15.89
N PHE A 317 -2.12 3.79 16.38
CA PHE A 317 -1.53 2.45 16.42
C PHE A 317 -1.67 1.74 17.78
N ARG A 318 -2.20 2.41 18.80
CA ARG A 318 -2.37 1.87 20.15
C ARG A 318 -1.05 1.40 20.79
N GLN A 319 0.06 2.01 20.38
CA GLN A 319 1.43 1.65 20.76
C GLN A 319 2.20 2.93 21.14
N PRO A 320 2.09 3.43 22.40
CA PRO A 320 2.70 4.70 22.80
C PRO A 320 4.22 4.77 22.65
N ASP A 321 4.89 3.62 22.66
CA ASP A 321 6.34 3.46 22.49
C ASP A 321 6.75 3.12 21.04
N LEU A 322 5.86 3.37 20.05
CA LEU A 322 6.17 3.16 18.63
C LEU A 322 7.38 4.03 18.23
N PRO A 323 8.46 3.43 17.68
CA PRO A 323 9.64 4.19 17.28
C PRO A 323 9.32 5.26 16.22
N ARG A 324 9.94 6.43 16.34
CA ARG A 324 9.83 7.49 15.34
C ARG A 324 10.94 7.36 14.30
N VAL A 325 10.56 7.21 13.02
CA VAL A 325 11.48 7.10 11.89
C VAL A 325 11.34 8.28 10.91
N PHE A 326 10.66 9.34 11.32
CA PHE A 326 10.34 10.50 10.48
C PHE A 326 11.58 11.10 9.83
N ASP A 327 12.62 11.36 10.62
CA ASP A 327 13.84 12.05 10.16
C ASP A 327 14.66 11.23 9.13
N HIS A 328 14.35 9.95 8.96
CA HIS A 328 14.95 9.11 7.92
C HIS A 328 14.24 9.24 6.56
N LEU A 329 13.01 9.78 6.53
CA LEU A 329 12.14 9.82 5.35
C LEU A 329 11.83 11.26 4.92
N PHE A 330 11.68 12.18 5.87
CA PHE A 330 11.15 13.52 5.65
C PHE A 330 11.97 14.58 6.40
N ALA A 331 11.99 15.81 5.85
CA ALA A 331 12.56 16.99 6.50
C ALA A 331 11.47 17.76 7.24
#